data_dea678f40c6f37870862952145cf743a
#
_entry.id   dea678f40c6f37870862952145cf743a
#
_cell.length_a   1.000
_cell.length_b   1.000
_cell.length_c   1.000
_cell.angle_alpha   90.00
_cell.angle_beta   90.00
_cell.angle_gamma   90.00
#
_symmetry.space_group_name_H-M   'P 1'
#
loop_
_entity.id
_entity.type
_entity.pdbx_description
1 polymer ?
#
loop_
_entity_poly.entity_id
_entity_poly.type
_entity_poly.pdbx_seq_one_letter_code
_entity_poly.pdbx_strand_id
1 'polypeptide(L)'
;MRNIVLGLIGASALAFASAASAQACTGNCSLSVTPGVNPYAGPAPTYTFDSGSRPTTTGGNFEVGTPPGDLFAQPYGTDAGTGLYGGDGYYYSVGPSTSSPGLIDLTSFGNINSLSFIWGSVDSYNTLDILDSSMNVLYEIVGGDIFNPANGNRTDPNTNPLVTFSFTGSDVTNVSYLRLSSSVNAFEIDNLAINPVPEPATWALMLLGFGGIGLAMRRRRKPALAQLA
;
A
#
# COMPACT_ATOMS: atom_id res chain seq x y z
N MET A 1 -3.63 -3.64 -75.83
CA MET A 1 -3.73 -4.50 -74.61
C MET A 1 -3.16 -3.71 -73.46
N ARG A 2 -4.04 -3.16 -72.61
CA ARG A 2 -3.61 -2.36 -71.41
C ARG A 2 -3.85 -3.22 -70.18
N ASN A 3 -2.78 -3.58 -69.51
CA ASN A 3 -2.82 -4.30 -68.23
C ASN A 3 -3.11 -3.28 -67.10
N ILE A 4 -4.24 -3.47 -66.44
CA ILE A 4 -4.60 -2.74 -65.22
C ILE A 4 -4.07 -3.56 -64.05
N VAL A 5 -3.11 -2.99 -63.31
CA VAL A 5 -2.65 -3.56 -62.02
C VAL A 5 -3.55 -2.99 -60.94
N LEU A 6 -4.37 -3.83 -60.32
CA LEU A 6 -5.11 -3.46 -59.11
C LEU A 6 -4.16 -3.52 -57.90
N GLY A 7 -3.84 -2.35 -57.33
CA GLY A 7 -3.14 -2.28 -56.07
C GLY A 7 -4.09 -2.55 -54.89
N LEU A 8 -3.82 -3.58 -54.10
CA LEU A 8 -4.48 -3.83 -52.83
C LEU A 8 -3.99 -2.78 -51.80
N ILE A 9 -4.88 -1.89 -51.40
CA ILE A 9 -4.65 -1.02 -50.25
C ILE A 9 -4.98 -1.78 -48.98
N GLY A 10 -3.97 -2.26 -48.28
CA GLY A 10 -4.14 -2.88 -46.95
C GLY A 10 -4.53 -1.80 -45.92
N ALA A 11 -5.76 -1.84 -45.44
CA ALA A 11 -6.19 -1.02 -44.31
C ALA A 11 -5.63 -1.62 -43.01
N SER A 12 -4.58 -1.01 -42.48
CA SER A 12 -4.07 -1.31 -41.11
C SER A 12 -5.08 -0.77 -40.10
N ALA A 13 -5.84 -1.65 -39.48
CA ALA A 13 -6.67 -1.29 -38.33
C ALA A 13 -5.76 -0.98 -37.16
N LEU A 14 -5.61 0.29 -36.79
CA LEU A 14 -5.04 0.73 -35.53
C LEU A 14 -6.02 0.34 -34.41
N ALA A 15 -5.70 -0.72 -33.69
CA ALA A 15 -6.38 -1.05 -32.45
C ALA A 15 -5.97 0.00 -31.40
N PHE A 16 -6.86 0.96 -31.14
CA PHE A 16 -6.74 1.82 -29.98
C PHE A 16 -7.03 0.93 -28.76
N ALA A 17 -5.98 0.60 -27.99
CA ALA A 17 -6.17 0.11 -26.65
C ALA A 17 -6.90 1.22 -25.88
N SER A 18 -8.15 0.98 -25.49
CA SER A 18 -8.86 1.85 -24.56
C SER A 18 -8.06 1.83 -23.27
N ALA A 19 -7.53 2.99 -22.84
CA ALA A 19 -7.02 3.13 -21.49
C ALA A 19 -8.17 2.75 -20.54
N ALA A 20 -7.95 1.72 -19.71
CA ALA A 20 -8.88 1.42 -18.64
C ALA A 20 -9.00 2.70 -17.80
N SER A 21 -10.22 3.21 -17.61
CA SER A 21 -10.45 4.35 -16.74
C SER A 21 -10.09 3.91 -15.32
N ALA A 22 -9.20 4.66 -14.68
CA ALA A 22 -8.91 4.48 -13.27
C ALA A 22 -10.21 4.50 -12.47
N GLN A 23 -10.34 3.57 -11.53
CA GLN A 23 -11.56 3.38 -10.75
C GLN A 23 -11.26 3.71 -9.29
N ALA A 24 -12.15 4.48 -8.63
CA ALA A 24 -12.11 4.63 -7.18
C ALA A 24 -12.17 3.24 -6.51
N CYS A 25 -11.66 3.12 -5.28
CA CYS A 25 -11.61 1.85 -4.54
C CYS A 25 -13.02 1.27 -4.33
N THR A 26 -13.45 0.39 -5.24
CA THR A 26 -14.76 -0.29 -5.27
C THR A 26 -14.60 -1.72 -5.78
N GLY A 27 -15.63 -2.55 -5.71
CA GLY A 27 -15.57 -3.93 -6.18
C GLY A 27 -14.70 -4.83 -5.30
N ASN A 28 -13.53 -5.21 -5.78
CA ASN A 28 -12.55 -6.01 -5.04
C ASN A 28 -11.69 -5.17 -4.07
N CYS A 29 -11.88 -3.86 -4.02
CA CYS A 29 -11.24 -2.95 -3.10
C CYS A 29 -12.29 -2.33 -2.17
N SER A 30 -11.95 -2.18 -0.89
CA SER A 30 -12.71 -1.37 0.05
C SER A 30 -11.78 -0.39 0.77
N LEU A 31 -12.24 0.85 0.92
CA LEU A 31 -11.54 1.93 1.60
C LEU A 31 -12.21 2.23 2.93
N SER A 32 -11.43 2.25 4.00
CA SER A 32 -11.82 2.75 5.32
C SER A 32 -10.97 3.95 5.68
N VAL A 33 -11.60 5.01 6.15
CA VAL A 33 -10.96 6.25 6.58
C VAL A 33 -11.30 6.50 8.04
N THR A 34 -10.30 6.64 8.89
CA THR A 34 -10.45 6.90 10.31
C THR A 34 -9.65 8.15 10.68
N PRO A 35 -10.21 9.12 11.40
CA PRO A 35 -9.43 10.29 11.84
C PRO A 35 -8.12 9.88 12.50
N GLY A 36 -7.05 10.59 12.19
CA GLY A 36 -5.74 10.36 12.79
C GLY A 36 -5.77 10.58 14.31
N VAL A 37 -4.94 9.87 15.03
CA VAL A 37 -4.81 10.01 16.48
C VAL A 37 -3.36 10.25 16.85
N ASN A 38 -3.13 11.06 17.88
CA ASN A 38 -1.80 11.29 18.44
C ASN A 38 -1.79 10.78 19.89
N PRO A 39 -0.92 9.82 20.26
CA PRO A 39 0.02 9.10 19.39
C PRO A 39 -0.67 8.12 18.42
N TYR A 40 0.03 7.76 17.34
CA TYR A 40 -0.46 6.79 16.36
C TYR A 40 -0.88 5.46 17.04
N ALA A 41 -2.07 4.98 16.70
CA ALA A 41 -2.66 3.76 17.26
C ALA A 41 -3.21 2.82 16.17
N GLY A 42 -2.75 2.94 14.92
CA GLY A 42 -3.10 2.06 13.81
C GLY A 42 -2.43 0.69 13.90
N PRO A 43 -2.57 -0.15 12.85
CA PRO A 43 -1.85 -1.42 12.74
C PRO A 43 -0.34 -1.23 12.86
N ALA A 44 0.36 -2.26 13.36
CA ALA A 44 1.83 -2.25 13.41
C ALA A 44 2.40 -1.99 12.00
N PRO A 45 3.15 -0.91 11.76
CA PRO A 45 3.66 -0.59 10.45
C PRO A 45 4.75 -1.59 10.03
N THR A 46 4.74 -1.94 8.75
CA THR A 46 5.84 -2.65 8.10
C THR A 46 7.01 -1.70 7.89
N TYR A 47 6.70 -0.45 7.56
CA TYR A 47 7.66 0.63 7.38
C TYR A 47 7.20 1.87 8.14
N THR A 48 8.07 2.37 9.03
CA THR A 48 7.89 3.65 9.73
C THR A 48 8.55 4.80 8.99
N PHE A 49 9.16 4.54 7.84
CA PHE A 49 9.98 5.46 7.05
C PHE A 49 11.22 6.02 7.77
N ASP A 50 11.40 5.69 9.04
CA ASP A 50 12.59 6.03 9.82
C ASP A 50 13.86 5.37 9.26
N SER A 51 15.02 5.80 9.74
CA SER A 51 16.30 5.18 9.40
C SER A 51 16.28 3.67 9.65
N GLY A 52 16.47 2.89 8.58
CA GLY A 52 16.45 1.41 8.63
C GLY A 52 15.07 0.76 8.51
N SER A 53 13.98 1.55 8.39
CA SER A 53 12.61 1.06 8.20
C SER A 53 11.95 1.71 6.98
N ARG A 54 12.58 1.58 5.79
CA ARG A 54 12.16 2.22 4.54
C ARG A 54 11.89 1.21 3.44
N PRO A 55 10.80 1.36 2.67
CA PRO A 55 10.57 0.55 1.48
C PRO A 55 11.55 0.92 0.36
N THR A 56 11.60 0.06 -0.67
CA THR A 56 12.21 0.44 -1.95
C THR A 56 11.32 1.47 -2.64
N THR A 57 11.88 2.63 -3.00
CA THR A 57 11.15 3.73 -3.64
C THR A 57 11.86 4.25 -4.88
N THR A 58 11.10 4.87 -5.79
CA THR A 58 11.62 5.69 -6.89
C THR A 58 10.88 7.03 -6.87
N GLY A 59 11.62 8.13 -6.88
CA GLY A 59 11.04 9.46 -6.64
C GLY A 59 10.60 9.65 -5.18
N GLY A 60 9.98 10.80 -4.89
CA GLY A 60 9.72 11.22 -3.52
C GLY A 60 10.99 11.42 -2.69
N ASN A 61 10.82 11.73 -1.42
CA ASN A 61 11.93 11.85 -0.47
C ASN A 61 11.48 11.48 0.95
N PHE A 62 12.44 11.08 1.79
CA PHE A 62 12.20 10.86 3.23
C PHE A 62 12.59 12.12 3.97
N GLU A 63 11.59 12.76 4.57
CA GLU A 63 11.72 14.04 5.25
C GLU A 63 11.48 13.89 6.75
N VAL A 64 11.92 14.87 7.52
CA VAL A 64 11.75 14.92 8.98
C VAL A 64 11.26 16.29 9.43
N GLY A 65 10.25 16.30 10.29
CA GLY A 65 9.67 17.54 10.81
C GLY A 65 8.99 18.39 9.73
N THR A 66 8.90 19.69 9.97
CA THR A 66 8.36 20.67 9.00
C THR A 66 9.46 21.68 8.67
N PRO A 67 10.04 21.66 7.45
CA PRO A 67 11.11 22.56 7.09
C PRO A 67 10.62 24.00 6.97
N PRO A 68 11.55 24.99 7.01
CA PRO A 68 11.20 26.39 6.73
C PRO A 68 10.54 26.54 5.36
N GLY A 69 9.46 27.33 5.29
CA GLY A 69 8.69 27.56 4.07
C GLY A 69 7.55 26.59 3.84
N ASP A 70 7.28 25.69 4.80
CA ASP A 70 6.10 24.84 4.83
C ASP A 70 5.87 24.00 3.56
N LEU A 71 6.98 23.56 2.92
CA LEU A 71 6.90 22.81 1.67
C LEU A 71 6.33 21.41 1.85
N PHE A 72 6.52 20.83 3.03
CA PHE A 72 5.95 19.53 3.46
C PHE A 72 5.85 19.52 4.98
N ALA A 73 5.04 18.65 5.54
CA ALA A 73 4.83 18.55 6.98
C ALA A 73 4.68 17.10 7.44
N GLN A 74 5.21 16.82 8.61
CA GLN A 74 5.02 15.53 9.25
C GLN A 74 3.52 15.26 9.47
N PRO A 75 3.00 14.08 9.07
CA PRO A 75 1.61 13.73 9.31
C PRO A 75 1.25 13.76 10.80
N TYR A 76 0.08 14.27 11.13
CA TYR A 76 -0.41 14.36 12.50
C TYR A 76 -0.41 13.00 13.19
N GLY A 77 0.11 12.95 14.40
CA GLY A 77 0.16 11.72 15.21
C GLY A 77 1.38 10.84 15.00
N THR A 78 2.29 11.24 14.11
CA THR A 78 3.52 10.49 13.79
C THR A 78 4.80 11.22 14.23
N ASP A 79 4.67 12.20 15.12
CA ASP A 79 5.80 13.00 15.65
C ASP A 79 6.87 12.12 16.30
N ALA A 80 8.14 12.50 16.13
CA ALA A 80 9.29 11.83 16.68
C ALA A 80 9.16 11.61 18.20
N GLY A 81 9.38 10.38 18.64
CA GLY A 81 9.34 10.02 20.05
C GLY A 81 7.95 10.02 20.70
N THR A 82 6.89 10.28 19.93
CA THR A 82 5.52 10.22 20.41
C THR A 82 4.82 8.99 19.85
N GLY A 83 4.25 8.17 20.72
CA GLY A 83 3.46 7.00 20.33
C GLY A 83 4.21 5.68 20.22
N LEU A 84 3.43 4.61 19.94
CA LEU A 84 3.91 3.23 19.98
C LEU A 84 4.96 2.94 18.88
N TYR A 85 4.90 3.66 17.77
CA TYR A 85 5.76 3.49 16.59
C TYR A 85 6.50 4.79 16.23
N GLY A 86 6.57 5.75 17.14
CA GLY A 86 7.36 6.97 16.99
C GLY A 86 8.85 6.62 16.96
N GLY A 87 9.51 6.92 15.88
CA GLY A 87 10.95 6.76 15.65
C GLY A 87 11.68 8.09 15.66
N ASP A 88 12.53 8.31 14.65
CA ASP A 88 13.25 9.57 14.43
C ASP A 88 12.39 10.61 13.66
N GLY A 89 11.11 10.30 13.41
CA GLY A 89 10.10 11.23 12.86
C GLY A 89 10.24 11.46 11.37
N TYR A 90 10.81 10.51 10.64
CA TYR A 90 10.81 10.54 9.19
C TYR A 90 9.46 10.11 8.62
N TYR A 91 9.10 10.67 7.50
CA TYR A 91 7.93 10.32 6.69
C TYR A 91 8.30 10.39 5.20
N TYR A 92 7.47 9.84 4.34
CA TYR A 92 7.67 9.89 2.89
C TYR A 92 6.84 11.02 2.30
N SER A 93 7.50 11.91 1.53
CA SER A 93 6.91 13.10 0.93
C SER A 93 7.10 13.10 -0.58
N VAL A 94 6.03 13.46 -1.31
CA VAL A 94 5.99 13.54 -2.77
C VAL A 94 5.39 14.86 -3.20
N GLY A 95 6.09 15.56 -4.07
CA GLY A 95 5.65 16.84 -4.61
C GLY A 95 6.69 17.45 -5.55
N PRO A 96 6.41 18.65 -6.09
CA PRO A 96 7.35 19.33 -6.98
C PRO A 96 8.76 19.54 -6.41
N SER A 97 8.87 19.71 -5.09
CA SER A 97 10.17 19.91 -4.42
C SER A 97 10.86 18.61 -4.01
N THR A 98 10.15 17.48 -3.94
CA THR A 98 10.68 16.18 -3.50
C THR A 98 10.63 15.12 -4.59
N SER A 99 10.36 15.49 -5.81
CA SER A 99 10.09 14.62 -6.96
C SER A 99 8.69 13.95 -6.92
N SER A 100 7.89 14.25 -7.92
CA SER A 100 6.57 13.63 -8.16
C SER A 100 6.56 13.06 -9.59
N PRO A 101 6.03 11.84 -9.81
CA PRO A 101 5.48 10.93 -8.81
C PRO A 101 6.54 10.22 -7.96
N GLY A 102 6.13 9.74 -6.78
CA GLY A 102 6.86 8.79 -5.97
C GLY A 102 6.26 7.40 -6.10
N LEU A 103 7.08 6.36 -6.20
CA LEU A 103 6.66 4.97 -6.33
C LEU A 103 7.21 4.16 -5.16
N ILE A 104 6.35 3.37 -4.52
CA ILE A 104 6.72 2.41 -3.49
C ILE A 104 6.54 1.01 -4.05
N ASP A 105 7.60 0.19 -3.99
CA ASP A 105 7.59 -1.19 -4.45
C ASP A 105 7.08 -2.14 -3.36
N LEU A 106 6.02 -2.88 -3.67
CA LEU A 106 5.40 -3.87 -2.80
C LEU A 106 5.58 -5.31 -3.31
N THR A 107 6.29 -5.52 -4.41
CA THR A 107 6.38 -6.82 -5.09
C THR A 107 6.98 -7.93 -4.22
N SER A 108 7.77 -7.57 -3.22
CA SER A 108 8.37 -8.53 -2.27
C SER A 108 7.37 -9.17 -1.30
N PHE A 109 6.14 -8.65 -1.19
CA PHE A 109 5.12 -9.15 -0.26
C PHE A 109 4.21 -10.21 -0.87
N GLY A 110 4.27 -10.42 -2.20
CA GLY A 110 3.40 -11.36 -2.89
C GLY A 110 1.93 -10.93 -2.80
N ASN A 111 1.08 -11.81 -2.27
CA ASN A 111 -0.35 -11.55 -2.14
C ASN A 111 -0.63 -10.58 -0.97
N ILE A 112 -1.35 -9.49 -1.21
CA ILE A 112 -1.63 -8.44 -0.21
C ILE A 112 -3.14 -8.38 0.09
N ASN A 113 -3.51 -8.63 1.35
CA ASN A 113 -4.89 -8.48 1.83
C ASN A 113 -5.27 -7.04 2.11
N SER A 114 -4.36 -6.28 2.70
CA SER A 114 -4.62 -4.88 3.03
C SER A 114 -3.35 -4.07 3.15
N LEU A 115 -3.53 -2.77 2.92
CA LEU A 115 -2.54 -1.71 3.11
C LEU A 115 -3.16 -0.66 4.01
N SER A 116 -2.41 -0.12 4.96
CA SER A 116 -2.85 1.06 5.72
C SER A 116 -1.68 1.98 6.01
N PHE A 117 -1.94 3.28 6.05
CA PHE A 117 -0.96 4.32 6.37
C PHE A 117 -1.67 5.60 6.83
N ILE A 118 -0.95 6.47 7.50
CA ILE A 118 -1.41 7.84 7.73
C ILE A 118 -1.22 8.64 6.44
N TRP A 119 -2.29 9.20 5.91
CA TRP A 119 -2.25 10.17 4.81
C TRP A 119 -2.16 11.56 5.42
N GLY A 120 -0.99 12.18 5.35
CA GLY A 120 -0.73 13.48 5.94
C GLY A 120 -1.33 14.61 5.13
N SER A 121 -1.97 15.56 5.83
CA SER A 121 -2.58 16.79 5.32
C SER A 121 -3.26 16.64 3.95
N VAL A 122 -4.33 15.81 3.92
CA VAL A 122 -5.06 15.48 2.68
C VAL A 122 -5.46 16.73 1.91
N ASP A 123 -4.92 16.86 0.69
CA ASP A 123 -5.17 17.96 -0.23
C ASP A 123 -5.87 17.50 -1.51
N SER A 124 -6.62 18.39 -2.14
CA SER A 124 -7.35 18.09 -3.37
C SER A 124 -6.46 17.82 -4.59
N TYR A 125 -5.18 18.15 -4.51
CA TYR A 125 -4.18 17.93 -5.56
C TYR A 125 -3.33 16.67 -5.33
N ASN A 126 -3.61 15.89 -4.28
CA ASN A 126 -2.96 14.62 -4.00
C ASN A 126 -3.70 13.48 -4.69
N THR A 127 -2.97 12.57 -5.32
CA THR A 127 -3.49 11.37 -5.97
C THR A 127 -2.64 10.17 -5.59
N LEU A 128 -3.32 9.11 -5.17
CA LEU A 128 -2.75 7.79 -4.94
C LEU A 128 -3.25 6.83 -6.01
N ASP A 129 -2.34 6.18 -6.71
CA ASP A 129 -2.65 5.06 -7.58
C ASP A 129 -2.16 3.75 -6.96
N ILE A 130 -3.01 2.76 -6.96
CA ILE A 130 -2.67 1.37 -6.65
C ILE A 130 -2.47 0.65 -7.98
N LEU A 131 -1.29 0.06 -8.19
CA LEU A 131 -0.87 -0.47 -9.48
C LEU A 131 -0.62 -1.97 -9.42
N ASP A 132 -0.81 -2.62 -10.59
CA ASP A 132 -0.38 -4.00 -10.80
C ASP A 132 1.12 -4.11 -11.14
N SER A 133 1.60 -5.36 -11.34
CA SER A 133 3.00 -5.64 -11.69
C SER A 133 3.41 -5.13 -13.07
N SER A 134 2.47 -4.79 -13.93
CA SER A 134 2.68 -4.20 -15.25
C SER A 134 2.54 -2.67 -15.24
N MET A 135 2.41 -2.05 -14.05
CA MET A 135 2.22 -0.62 -13.85
C MET A 135 0.86 -0.09 -14.35
N ASN A 136 -0.12 -0.96 -14.60
CA ASN A 136 -1.48 -0.52 -14.88
C ASN A 136 -2.16 -0.06 -13.59
N VAL A 137 -2.97 0.99 -13.68
CA VAL A 137 -3.74 1.51 -12.56
C VAL A 137 -4.93 0.57 -12.29
N LEU A 138 -4.94 -0.03 -11.12
CA LEU A 138 -6.08 -0.78 -10.58
C LEU A 138 -7.09 0.19 -9.97
N TYR A 139 -6.59 1.11 -9.13
CA TYR A 139 -7.41 2.11 -8.44
C TYR A 139 -6.69 3.45 -8.41
N GLU A 140 -7.45 4.53 -8.62
CA GLU A 140 -7.02 5.91 -8.46
C GLU A 140 -7.86 6.56 -7.35
N ILE A 141 -7.22 7.09 -6.34
CA ILE A 141 -7.84 7.71 -5.18
C ILE A 141 -7.31 9.15 -5.09
N VAL A 142 -8.21 10.12 -5.16
CA VAL A 142 -7.87 11.53 -4.97
C VAL A 142 -8.15 11.99 -3.54
N GLY A 143 -7.50 13.05 -3.10
CA GLY A 143 -7.69 13.56 -1.73
C GLY A 143 -9.16 13.81 -1.36
N GLY A 144 -10.00 14.21 -2.33
CA GLY A 144 -11.43 14.41 -2.15
C GLY A 144 -12.23 13.13 -1.83
N ASP A 145 -11.71 11.94 -2.14
CA ASP A 145 -12.30 10.64 -1.79
C ASP A 145 -12.01 10.27 -0.32
N ILE A 146 -10.94 10.86 0.23
CA ILE A 146 -10.50 10.63 1.62
C ILE A 146 -11.20 11.61 2.58
N PHE A 147 -11.18 12.89 2.24
CA PHE A 147 -11.79 13.95 3.06
C PHE A 147 -12.30 15.08 2.18
N ASN A 148 -13.53 15.54 2.43
CA ASN A 148 -14.13 16.63 1.65
C ASN A 148 -14.70 17.73 2.58
N PRO A 149 -14.20 18.98 2.48
CA PRO A 149 -13.19 19.45 1.52
C PRO A 149 -11.77 19.06 1.93
N ALA A 150 -10.99 18.51 0.98
CA ALA A 150 -9.57 18.24 1.15
C ALA A 150 -8.80 19.58 1.14
N ASN A 151 -8.47 20.08 2.33
CA ASN A 151 -7.97 21.44 2.55
C ASN A 151 -6.55 21.50 3.14
N GLY A 152 -5.87 20.37 3.29
CA GLY A 152 -4.48 20.30 3.72
C GLY A 152 -4.21 20.81 5.14
N ASN A 153 -5.18 20.78 6.05
CA ASN A 153 -4.96 21.21 7.42
C ASN A 153 -4.08 20.21 8.19
N ARG A 154 -2.87 20.63 8.51
CA ARG A 154 -1.82 19.79 9.11
C ARG A 154 -2.11 19.37 10.56
N THR A 155 -3.00 20.06 11.26
CA THR A 155 -3.28 19.83 12.69
C THR A 155 -4.65 19.22 12.93
N ASP A 156 -5.47 19.05 11.89
CA ASP A 156 -6.78 18.42 12.00
C ASP A 156 -6.64 16.91 11.81
N PRO A 157 -7.04 16.08 12.80
CA PRO A 157 -7.05 14.63 12.67
C PRO A 157 -7.85 14.12 11.45
N ASN A 158 -8.87 14.85 11.02
CA ASN A 158 -9.72 14.45 9.89
C ASN A 158 -9.00 14.60 8.54
N THR A 159 -8.07 15.53 8.43
CA THR A 159 -7.22 15.72 7.24
C THR A 159 -5.90 14.97 7.32
N ASN A 160 -5.65 14.25 8.41
CA ASN A 160 -4.50 13.35 8.59
C ASN A 160 -5.00 11.96 9.01
N PRO A 161 -5.89 11.33 8.23
CA PRO A 161 -6.52 10.09 8.62
C PRO A 161 -5.58 8.89 8.48
N LEU A 162 -5.87 7.85 9.26
CA LEU A 162 -5.49 6.50 8.92
C LEU A 162 -6.39 6.01 7.80
N VAL A 163 -5.82 5.74 6.63
CA VAL A 163 -6.50 5.10 5.51
C VAL A 163 -6.17 3.62 5.47
N THR A 164 -7.16 2.79 5.17
CA THR A 164 -6.98 1.34 5.03
C THR A 164 -7.67 0.88 3.75
N PHE A 165 -6.90 0.27 2.87
CA PHE A 165 -7.36 -0.39 1.65
C PHE A 165 -7.37 -1.89 1.91
N SER A 166 -8.49 -2.56 1.68
CA SER A 166 -8.61 -4.02 1.80
C SER A 166 -8.98 -4.59 0.45
N PHE A 167 -8.30 -5.67 0.06
CA PHE A 167 -8.41 -6.30 -1.26
C PHE A 167 -9.05 -7.68 -1.14
N THR A 168 -9.83 -8.06 -2.15
CA THR A 168 -10.45 -9.38 -2.29
C THR A 168 -10.29 -9.88 -3.73
N GLY A 169 -10.63 -11.14 -3.97
CA GLY A 169 -10.61 -11.70 -5.32
C GLY A 169 -9.22 -11.62 -5.98
N SER A 170 -9.20 -11.20 -7.24
CA SER A 170 -7.97 -11.09 -8.03
C SER A 170 -7.00 -10.03 -7.52
N ASP A 171 -7.50 -9.00 -6.83
CA ASP A 171 -6.66 -7.84 -6.47
C ASP A 171 -5.71 -8.16 -5.34
N VAL A 172 -6.02 -9.17 -4.53
CA VAL A 172 -5.08 -9.73 -3.55
C VAL A 172 -3.75 -10.14 -4.20
N THR A 173 -3.77 -10.63 -5.44
CA THR A 173 -2.59 -11.08 -6.20
C THR A 173 -2.04 -10.02 -7.14
N ASN A 174 -2.80 -8.97 -7.43
CA ASN A 174 -2.47 -8.00 -8.46
C ASN A 174 -1.79 -6.74 -7.90
N VAL A 175 -2.07 -6.35 -6.65
CA VAL A 175 -1.46 -5.17 -6.04
C VAL A 175 0.05 -5.34 -5.92
N SER A 176 0.81 -4.42 -6.54
CA SER A 176 2.26 -4.53 -6.64
C SER A 176 3.00 -3.23 -6.32
N TYR A 177 2.36 -2.07 -6.54
CA TYR A 177 2.98 -0.77 -6.28
C TYR A 177 1.96 0.24 -5.77
N LEU A 178 2.46 1.23 -4.99
CA LEU A 178 1.76 2.49 -4.72
C LEU A 178 2.47 3.60 -5.47
N ARG A 179 1.73 4.39 -6.23
CA ARG A 179 2.22 5.60 -6.87
C ARG A 179 1.55 6.81 -6.26
N LEU A 180 2.32 7.66 -5.62
CA LEU A 180 1.87 8.90 -5.04
C LEU A 180 2.19 10.04 -6.00
N SER A 181 1.25 10.94 -6.23
CA SER A 181 1.43 12.10 -7.09
C SER A 181 0.86 13.34 -6.43
N SER A 182 1.56 14.46 -6.56
CA SER A 182 1.06 15.75 -6.11
C SER A 182 1.52 16.85 -7.07
N SER A 183 0.61 17.72 -7.47
CA SER A 183 0.92 18.86 -8.33
C SER A 183 1.39 20.11 -7.56
N VAL A 184 1.20 20.11 -6.25
CA VAL A 184 1.66 21.13 -5.28
C VAL A 184 2.39 20.40 -4.16
N ASN A 185 3.21 21.05 -3.35
CA ASN A 185 3.80 20.46 -2.15
C ASN A 185 2.76 20.39 -1.02
N ALA A 186 2.54 19.23 -0.37
CA ALA A 186 3.06 17.93 -0.77
C ALA A 186 2.01 16.84 -0.46
N PHE A 187 2.30 15.62 -0.87
CA PHE A 187 1.58 14.43 -0.45
C PHE A 187 2.49 13.67 0.53
N GLU A 188 2.14 13.62 1.78
CA GLU A 188 2.90 12.93 2.81
C GLU A 188 2.18 11.66 3.27
N ILE A 189 2.97 10.61 3.53
CA ILE A 189 2.47 9.40 4.20
C ILE A 189 3.46 8.94 5.27
N ASP A 190 2.91 8.27 6.29
CA ASP A 190 3.72 7.65 7.32
C ASP A 190 3.08 6.35 7.84
N ASN A 191 3.89 5.52 8.51
CA ASN A 191 3.45 4.28 9.16
C ASN A 191 2.72 3.32 8.20
N LEU A 192 3.39 2.96 7.08
CA LEU A 192 2.85 2.03 6.10
C LEU A 192 2.83 0.60 6.67
N ALA A 193 1.64 0.08 6.92
CA ALA A 193 1.41 -1.31 7.28
C ALA A 193 0.93 -2.11 6.08
N ILE A 194 1.55 -3.26 5.83
CA ILE A 194 1.22 -4.20 4.76
C ILE A 194 0.83 -5.52 5.39
N ASN A 195 -0.36 -6.03 5.07
CA ASN A 195 -0.84 -7.31 5.56
C ASN A 195 -0.87 -8.33 4.41
N PRO A 196 0.20 -9.12 4.24
CA PRO A 196 0.25 -10.13 3.20
C PRO A 196 -0.61 -11.34 3.58
N VAL A 197 -1.09 -12.06 2.57
CA VAL A 197 -1.71 -13.38 2.77
C VAL A 197 -0.60 -14.40 3.01
N PRO A 198 -0.63 -15.16 4.12
CA PRO A 198 0.32 -16.24 4.34
C PRO A 198 0.21 -17.27 3.22
N GLU A 199 1.34 -17.64 2.60
CA GLU A 199 1.37 -18.61 1.50
C GLU A 199 0.83 -19.99 1.93
N PRO A 200 0.17 -20.73 1.01
CA PRO A 200 -0.31 -22.10 1.29
C PRO A 200 0.78 -23.03 1.82
N ALA A 201 2.04 -22.85 1.40
CA ALA A 201 3.19 -23.60 1.90
C ALA A 201 3.43 -23.40 3.40
N THR A 202 3.24 -22.19 3.90
CA THR A 202 3.35 -21.86 5.34
C THR A 202 2.28 -22.59 6.14
N TRP A 203 1.04 -22.65 5.66
CA TRP A 203 -0.05 -23.43 6.25
C TRP A 203 0.25 -24.92 6.24
N ALA A 204 0.76 -25.44 5.10
CA ALA A 204 1.13 -26.85 4.96
C ALA A 204 2.25 -27.25 5.93
N LEU A 205 3.29 -26.45 6.07
CA LEU A 205 4.38 -26.67 7.03
C LEU A 205 3.89 -26.62 8.48
N MET A 206 3.01 -25.69 8.79
CA MET A 206 2.39 -25.59 10.14
C MET A 206 1.56 -26.85 10.46
N LEU A 207 0.72 -27.31 9.54
CA LEU A 207 -0.09 -28.52 9.70
C LEU A 207 0.78 -29.77 9.81
N LEU A 208 1.84 -29.89 9.01
CA LEU A 208 2.80 -30.99 9.09
C LEU A 208 3.57 -30.96 10.41
N GLY A 209 3.99 -29.77 10.87
CA GLY A 209 4.68 -29.62 12.16
C GLY A 209 3.81 -30.04 13.33
N PHE A 210 2.60 -29.52 13.44
CA PHE A 210 1.64 -29.89 14.51
C PHE A 210 1.19 -31.35 14.39
N GLY A 211 0.96 -31.84 13.15
CA GLY A 211 0.63 -33.25 12.90
C GLY A 211 1.74 -34.19 13.35
N GLY A 212 2.99 -33.87 13.03
CA GLY A 212 4.17 -34.62 13.45
C GLY A 212 4.33 -34.68 14.98
N ILE A 213 4.15 -33.53 15.66
CA ILE A 213 4.19 -33.46 17.13
C ILE A 213 3.05 -34.28 17.73
N GLY A 214 1.84 -34.18 17.20
CA GLY A 214 0.68 -34.96 17.67
C GLY A 214 0.88 -36.45 17.55
N LEU A 215 1.44 -36.92 16.42
CA LEU A 215 1.78 -38.32 16.21
C LEU A 215 2.88 -38.82 17.16
N ALA A 216 3.91 -38.00 17.41
CA ALA A 216 4.99 -38.34 18.35
C ALA A 216 4.47 -38.44 19.77
N MET A 217 3.60 -37.54 20.20
CA MET A 217 2.95 -37.59 21.52
C MET A 217 2.03 -38.80 21.67
N ARG A 218 1.28 -39.17 20.63
CA ARG A 218 0.41 -40.38 20.63
C ARG A 218 1.22 -41.67 20.77
N ARG A 219 2.38 -41.77 20.11
CA ARG A 219 3.28 -42.92 20.20
C ARG A 219 3.86 -43.10 21.60
N ARG A 220 4.08 -42.04 22.37
CA ARG A 220 4.58 -42.08 23.76
C ARG A 220 3.53 -42.56 24.77
N ARG A 221 2.24 -42.56 24.44
CA ARG A 221 1.13 -42.99 25.30
C ARG A 221 0.79 -44.47 25.12
N LYS A 222 1.73 -45.35 24.79
CA LYS A 222 1.46 -46.82 24.92
C LYS A 222 1.34 -47.13 26.38
N PRO A 223 0.21 -47.66 26.85
CA PRO A 223 0.02 -47.97 28.27
C PRO A 223 0.93 -49.10 28.68
N ALA A 224 1.63 -48.91 29.79
CA ALA A 224 2.31 -49.97 30.55
C ALA A 224 1.23 -50.84 31.30
N LEU A 225 0.36 -51.54 30.55
CA LEU A 225 -0.66 -52.46 31.10
C LEU A 225 -0.39 -53.90 30.76
N ALA A 226 0.89 -54.32 30.69
CA ALA A 226 1.24 -55.70 30.42
C ALA A 226 2.31 -56.26 31.39
N GLN A 227 2.21 -55.91 32.68
CA GLN A 227 3.07 -56.52 33.70
C GLN A 227 2.28 -56.73 35.02
N LEU A 228 1.19 -57.48 34.97
CA LEU A 228 0.60 -58.13 36.12
C LEU A 228 -0.07 -59.46 35.63
N ALA A 229 0.76 -60.46 35.42
CA ALA A 229 0.38 -61.91 35.40
C ALA A 229 1.56 -62.71 35.87
#